data_3007027979cbe3dbf9f9f78b7782f518
#
_entry.id   3007027979cbe3dbf9f9f78b7782f518
#
_cell.length_a   1.000
_cell.length_b   1.000
_cell.length_c   1.000
_cell.angle_alpha   90.00
_cell.angle_beta   90.00
_cell.angle_gamma   90.00
#
_symmetry.space_group_name_H-M   'P 1'
#
loop_
_entity.id
_entity.type
_entity.pdbx_description
1 polymer ?
#
loop_
_entity_poly.entity_id
_entity_poly.type
_entity_poly.pdbx_seq_one_letter_code
_entity_poly.pdbx_strand_id
1 'polypeptide(L)'
;MTTIDLNCDLGEGFGAWEMGNDAAMIELATSVNVACGFHAGDPDIMRHTVELAKARGVSVGAHPGYRDLHGFGRRPMPGLKSSEIENLIAYQIGALQAIATAAGYKVTHVKAHGAISNVACEDDMTAKAIANGIKAVDPNLIFVVLANSKLVQAGEAANLPMVHEVFADRAYEDNGSLVSRKKPGAVLHDAKEIADRVVRMVQDGAVVSVTGKVIKMRTDTVCIHGDTPGAVEIGRGVRQALKNAGIDVAPFKVKPA
;
A
#
# COMPACT_ATOMS: atom_id res chain seq x y z
N MET A 1 -12.23 -2.12 21.69
CA MET A 1 -12.81 -2.25 20.35
C MET A 1 -11.68 -2.53 19.39
N THR A 2 -11.91 -3.41 18.43
CA THR A 2 -10.92 -3.70 17.37
C THR A 2 -10.92 -2.55 16.38
N THR A 3 -9.74 -2.05 16.02
CA THR A 3 -9.59 -0.98 15.02
C THR A 3 -8.77 -1.50 13.85
N ILE A 4 -9.08 -1.04 12.64
CA ILE A 4 -8.34 -1.35 11.41
C ILE A 4 -8.17 -0.09 10.57
N ASP A 5 -7.02 0.05 9.92
CA ASP A 5 -6.81 1.07 8.91
C ASP A 5 -7.25 0.56 7.54
N LEU A 6 -7.84 1.44 6.75
CA LEU A 6 -8.09 1.21 5.34
C LEU A 6 -7.20 2.14 4.52
N ASN A 7 -6.33 1.55 3.70
CA ASN A 7 -5.48 2.33 2.80
C ASN A 7 -5.85 2.12 1.33
N CYS A 8 -5.52 3.10 0.50
CA CYS A 8 -5.61 2.96 -0.95
C CYS A 8 -4.45 3.67 -1.66
N ASP A 9 -4.13 3.18 -2.86
CA ASP A 9 -3.11 3.75 -3.73
C ASP A 9 -3.78 4.80 -4.61
N LEU A 10 -3.26 6.03 -4.61
CA LEU A 10 -3.85 7.20 -5.25
C LEU A 10 -2.81 8.08 -5.94
N GLY A 11 -3.28 9.09 -6.66
CA GLY A 11 -2.41 9.95 -7.45
C GLY A 11 -1.75 9.22 -8.61
N GLU A 12 -2.38 8.17 -9.12
CA GLU A 12 -1.83 7.28 -10.13
C GLU A 12 -2.15 7.69 -11.58
N GLY A 13 -2.70 8.89 -11.79
CA GLY A 13 -2.74 9.54 -13.10
C GLY A 13 -1.35 10.04 -13.53
N PHE A 14 -1.22 10.55 -14.75
CA PHE A 14 0.00 11.20 -15.26
C PHE A 14 -0.34 12.15 -16.40
N GLY A 15 -0.04 13.44 -16.25
CA GLY A 15 -0.38 14.46 -17.25
C GLY A 15 -1.87 14.49 -17.55
N ALA A 16 -2.23 14.20 -18.80
CA ALA A 16 -3.63 14.13 -19.24
C ALA A 16 -4.31 12.77 -18.98
N TRP A 17 -3.58 11.78 -18.48
CA TRP A 17 -4.14 10.46 -18.18
C TRP A 17 -4.68 10.41 -16.76
N GLU A 18 -5.96 10.14 -16.66
CA GLU A 18 -6.64 9.92 -15.37
C GLU A 18 -6.65 8.43 -15.02
N MET A 19 -6.47 8.11 -13.74
CA MET A 19 -6.60 6.76 -13.23
C MET A 19 -7.26 6.77 -11.86
N GLY A 20 -8.24 5.88 -11.67
CA GLY A 20 -8.99 5.77 -10.43
C GLY A 20 -9.97 6.92 -10.19
N ASN A 21 -10.39 7.05 -8.93
CA ASN A 21 -11.26 8.12 -8.46
C ASN A 21 -10.77 8.57 -7.07
N ASP A 22 -9.70 9.34 -7.05
CA ASP A 22 -9.02 9.77 -5.82
C ASP A 22 -9.97 10.44 -4.83
N ALA A 23 -10.81 11.36 -5.32
CA ALA A 23 -11.72 12.09 -4.47
C ALA A 23 -12.73 11.19 -3.75
N ALA A 24 -13.27 10.18 -4.44
CA ALA A 24 -14.20 9.23 -3.83
C ALA A 24 -13.51 8.22 -2.91
N MET A 25 -12.28 7.80 -3.26
CA MET A 25 -11.53 6.85 -2.44
C MET A 25 -11.01 7.47 -1.15
N ILE A 26 -10.63 8.74 -1.14
CA ILE A 26 -10.21 9.48 0.07
C ILE A 26 -11.34 9.54 1.12
N GLU A 27 -12.61 9.57 0.70
CA GLU A 27 -13.75 9.51 1.64
C GLU A 27 -13.83 8.17 2.38
N LEU A 28 -13.22 7.14 1.84
CA LEU A 28 -13.31 5.77 2.33
C LEU A 28 -12.05 5.33 3.08
N ALA A 29 -10.91 5.91 2.77
CA ALA A 29 -9.62 5.57 3.35
C ALA A 29 -9.34 6.34 4.65
N THR A 30 -8.44 5.80 5.46
CA THR A 30 -7.84 6.47 6.62
C THR A 30 -6.38 6.80 6.39
N SER A 31 -5.76 6.13 5.41
CA SER A 31 -4.44 6.45 4.88
C SER A 31 -4.41 6.26 3.37
N VAL A 32 -3.51 6.98 2.67
CA VAL A 32 -3.35 6.90 1.23
C VAL A 32 -1.88 6.83 0.85
N ASN A 33 -1.57 6.07 -0.21
CA ASN A 33 -0.23 5.93 -0.74
C ASN A 33 -0.18 6.67 -2.08
N VAL A 34 0.57 7.77 -2.13
CA VAL A 34 0.59 8.67 -3.29
C VAL A 34 1.73 8.30 -4.22
N ALA A 35 1.42 8.06 -5.50
CA ALA A 35 2.40 7.77 -6.53
C ALA A 35 3.43 8.91 -6.66
N CYS A 36 4.71 8.54 -6.87
CA CYS A 36 5.84 9.45 -6.73
C CYS A 36 6.57 9.73 -8.05
N GLY A 37 5.88 9.64 -9.19
CA GLY A 37 6.36 10.09 -10.50
C GLY A 37 7.07 9.03 -11.35
N PHE A 38 7.45 7.87 -10.82
CA PHE A 38 8.20 6.87 -11.58
C PHE A 38 7.31 5.79 -12.23
N HIS A 39 6.29 5.31 -11.53
CA HIS A 39 5.32 4.39 -12.13
C HIS A 39 4.04 5.11 -12.54
N ALA A 40 3.70 6.17 -11.87
CA ALA A 40 2.55 7.04 -12.06
C ALA A 40 2.73 8.31 -11.23
N GLY A 41 1.81 9.25 -11.37
CA GLY A 41 1.85 10.54 -10.69
C GLY A 41 2.82 11.52 -11.37
N ASP A 42 2.53 12.78 -11.24
CA ASP A 42 3.40 13.89 -11.58
C ASP A 42 3.30 14.95 -10.47
N PRO A 43 4.10 16.04 -10.50
CA PRO A 43 4.11 17.02 -9.43
C PRO A 43 2.74 17.65 -9.13
N ASP A 44 1.92 17.90 -10.15
CA ASP A 44 0.61 18.54 -10.00
C ASP A 44 -0.42 17.55 -9.43
N ILE A 45 -0.41 16.32 -9.90
CA ILE A 45 -1.24 15.23 -9.39
C ILE A 45 -0.86 14.91 -7.92
N MET A 46 0.44 14.79 -7.60
CA MET A 46 0.90 14.63 -6.21
C MET A 46 0.35 15.74 -5.32
N ARG A 47 0.47 17.00 -5.77
CA ARG A 47 -0.01 18.15 -5.02
C ARG A 47 -1.51 18.09 -4.78
N HIS A 48 -2.28 17.83 -5.83
CA HIS A 48 -3.72 17.71 -5.75
C HIS A 48 -4.17 16.61 -4.80
N THR A 49 -3.58 15.41 -4.92
CA THR A 49 -3.92 14.26 -4.06
C THR A 49 -3.58 14.53 -2.59
N VAL A 50 -2.43 15.19 -2.31
CA VAL A 50 -2.06 15.62 -0.95
C VAL A 50 -3.06 16.62 -0.39
N GLU A 51 -3.51 17.59 -1.17
CA GLU A 51 -4.49 18.59 -0.74
C GLU A 51 -5.86 17.97 -0.46
N LEU A 52 -6.30 17.02 -1.26
CA LEU A 52 -7.53 16.26 -1.01
C LEU A 52 -7.42 15.46 0.32
N ALA A 53 -6.31 14.77 0.54
CA ALA A 53 -6.07 14.00 1.76
C ALA A 53 -6.02 14.93 3.00
N LYS A 54 -5.32 16.06 2.90
CA LYS A 54 -5.26 17.08 3.96
C LYS A 54 -6.64 17.61 4.34
N ALA A 55 -7.47 17.91 3.35
CA ALA A 55 -8.83 18.44 3.59
C ALA A 55 -9.73 17.47 4.38
N ARG A 56 -9.40 16.18 4.37
CA ARG A 56 -10.13 15.11 5.07
C ARG A 56 -9.39 14.54 6.29
N GLY A 57 -8.19 15.05 6.59
CA GLY A 57 -7.37 14.54 7.68
C GLY A 57 -6.87 13.11 7.46
N VAL A 58 -6.77 12.66 6.20
CA VAL A 58 -6.30 11.33 5.82
C VAL A 58 -4.78 11.31 5.77
N SER A 59 -4.16 10.29 6.37
CA SER A 59 -2.71 10.17 6.40
C SER A 59 -2.13 9.95 5.00
N VAL A 60 -1.02 10.64 4.68
CA VAL A 60 -0.34 10.54 3.37
C VAL A 60 0.94 9.76 3.51
N GLY A 61 1.14 8.77 2.64
CA GLY A 61 2.37 8.03 2.47
C GLY A 61 2.92 8.10 1.06
N ALA A 62 4.21 7.83 0.92
CA ALA A 62 4.86 7.72 -0.37
C ALA A 62 4.68 6.32 -0.97
N HIS A 63 4.39 6.26 -2.27
CA HIS A 63 4.19 5.03 -3.01
C HIS A 63 5.26 4.85 -4.12
N PRO A 64 6.55 4.65 -3.74
CA PRO A 64 7.63 4.55 -4.70
C PRO A 64 7.58 3.24 -5.47
N GLY A 65 7.78 3.31 -6.79
CA GLY A 65 7.84 2.17 -7.70
C GLY A 65 9.08 2.17 -8.58
N TYR A 66 9.22 1.13 -9.41
CA TYR A 66 10.21 1.14 -10.48
C TYR A 66 9.95 2.27 -11.49
N ARG A 67 11.01 2.74 -12.16
CA ARG A 67 10.91 3.73 -13.25
C ARG A 67 10.31 3.06 -14.50
N ASP A 68 9.01 2.83 -14.46
CA ASP A 68 8.29 2.08 -15.47
C ASP A 68 6.88 2.67 -15.70
N LEU A 69 6.82 3.90 -16.20
CA LEU A 69 5.55 4.58 -16.47
C LEU A 69 4.66 3.79 -17.42
N HIS A 70 5.23 3.25 -18.52
CA HIS A 70 4.48 2.47 -19.50
C HIS A 70 3.93 1.13 -18.96
N GLY A 71 4.60 0.53 -18.00
CA GLY A 71 4.18 -0.73 -17.36
C GLY A 71 3.54 -0.51 -16.00
N PHE A 72 3.27 0.75 -15.63
CA PHE A 72 2.68 1.10 -14.36
C PHE A 72 3.45 0.50 -13.16
N GLY A 73 4.79 0.46 -13.25
CA GLY A 73 5.64 -0.14 -12.21
C GLY A 73 5.41 -1.64 -11.98
N ARG A 74 4.65 -2.32 -12.85
CA ARG A 74 4.30 -3.75 -12.69
C ARG A 74 5.22 -4.70 -13.46
N ARG A 75 6.24 -4.18 -14.16
CA ARG A 75 7.29 -4.97 -14.81
C ARG A 75 8.53 -5.03 -13.93
N PRO A 76 9.05 -6.23 -13.57
CA PRO A 76 10.30 -6.34 -12.84
C PRO A 76 11.46 -5.72 -13.62
N MET A 77 12.37 -5.04 -12.92
CA MET A 77 13.61 -4.48 -13.47
C MET A 77 14.81 -5.24 -12.90
N PRO A 78 15.20 -6.38 -13.51
CA PRO A 78 16.31 -7.18 -13.02
C PRO A 78 17.66 -6.48 -13.22
N GLY A 79 18.63 -6.81 -12.38
CA GLY A 79 20.00 -6.33 -12.50
C GLY A 79 20.29 -4.98 -11.81
N LEU A 80 19.32 -4.38 -11.14
CA LEU A 80 19.58 -3.21 -10.31
C LEU A 80 20.42 -3.57 -9.09
N LYS A 81 21.41 -2.72 -8.76
CA LYS A 81 22.22 -2.83 -7.56
C LYS A 81 21.43 -2.30 -6.34
N SER A 82 21.79 -2.74 -5.14
CA SER A 82 21.20 -2.24 -3.88
C SER A 82 21.20 -0.70 -3.83
N SER A 83 22.33 -0.07 -4.12
CA SER A 83 22.45 1.41 -4.10
C SER A 83 21.55 2.11 -5.12
N GLU A 84 21.27 1.49 -6.25
CA GLU A 84 20.35 2.04 -7.25
C GLU A 84 18.91 1.99 -6.76
N ILE A 85 18.53 0.90 -6.08
CA ILE A 85 17.21 0.76 -5.45
C ILE A 85 17.08 1.74 -4.28
N GLU A 86 18.09 1.86 -3.41
CA GLU A 86 18.10 2.83 -2.31
C GLU A 86 17.88 4.26 -2.81
N ASN A 87 18.61 4.66 -3.84
CA ASN A 87 18.47 5.99 -4.46
C ASN A 87 17.10 6.18 -5.11
N LEU A 88 16.57 5.14 -5.77
CA LEU A 88 15.25 5.17 -6.40
C LEU A 88 14.15 5.38 -5.35
N ILE A 89 14.24 4.73 -4.20
CA ILE A 89 13.28 4.88 -3.10
C ILE A 89 13.42 6.27 -2.47
N ALA A 90 14.64 6.67 -2.10
CA ALA A 90 14.91 7.96 -1.45
C ALA A 90 14.47 9.15 -2.32
N TYR A 91 14.75 9.12 -3.62
CA TYR A 91 14.34 10.16 -4.56
C TYR A 91 12.82 10.38 -4.57
N GLN A 92 12.07 9.29 -4.66
CA GLN A 92 10.60 9.35 -4.75
C GLN A 92 9.97 9.81 -3.43
N ILE A 93 10.47 9.34 -2.29
CA ILE A 93 10.02 9.81 -0.98
C ILE A 93 10.30 11.30 -0.84
N GLY A 94 11.52 11.76 -1.17
CA GLY A 94 11.90 13.16 -1.09
C GLY A 94 11.05 14.07 -1.99
N ALA A 95 10.70 13.62 -3.19
CA ALA A 95 9.81 14.35 -4.09
C ALA A 95 8.44 14.59 -3.43
N LEU A 96 7.80 13.54 -2.91
CA LEU A 96 6.52 13.67 -2.24
C LEU A 96 6.61 14.47 -0.93
N GLN A 97 7.68 14.31 -0.15
CA GLN A 97 7.88 15.11 1.07
C GLN A 97 7.96 16.62 0.75
N ALA A 98 8.68 17.00 -0.30
CA ALA A 98 8.76 18.39 -0.73
C ALA A 98 7.38 18.95 -1.13
N ILE A 99 6.63 18.20 -1.94
CA ILE A 99 5.27 18.58 -2.37
C ILE A 99 4.31 18.65 -1.18
N ALA A 100 4.32 17.67 -0.28
CA ALA A 100 3.48 17.65 0.91
C ALA A 100 3.81 18.82 1.85
N THR A 101 5.11 19.11 2.07
CA THR A 101 5.54 20.26 2.87
C THR A 101 5.05 21.58 2.28
N ALA A 102 5.17 21.77 0.96
CA ALA A 102 4.66 22.93 0.26
C ALA A 102 3.12 23.05 0.34
N ALA A 103 2.41 21.93 0.50
CA ALA A 103 0.97 21.89 0.78
C ALA A 103 0.63 22.14 2.27
N GLY A 104 1.63 22.26 3.16
CA GLY A 104 1.44 22.37 4.61
C GLY A 104 0.91 21.06 5.20
N TYR A 105 1.38 19.93 4.68
CA TYR A 105 1.08 18.58 5.16
C TYR A 105 2.36 17.75 5.28
N LYS A 106 2.26 16.49 5.77
CA LYS A 106 3.44 15.64 5.98
C LYS A 106 3.23 14.25 5.42
N VAL A 107 4.31 13.63 4.97
CA VAL A 107 4.38 12.21 4.68
C VAL A 107 4.61 11.44 5.97
N THR A 108 3.82 10.39 6.23
CA THR A 108 3.86 9.62 7.48
C THR A 108 4.36 8.20 7.29
N HIS A 109 4.24 7.64 6.09
CA HIS A 109 4.54 6.25 5.81
C HIS A 109 5.04 6.05 4.38
N VAL A 110 5.55 4.86 4.10
CA VAL A 110 6.01 4.43 2.77
C VAL A 110 5.51 3.03 2.50
N LYS A 111 4.92 2.85 1.32
CA LYS A 111 4.49 1.56 0.77
C LYS A 111 5.09 1.39 -0.62
N ALA A 112 5.91 0.37 -0.84
CA ALA A 112 6.49 0.09 -2.15
C ALA A 112 5.41 -0.38 -3.13
N HIS A 113 5.42 0.16 -4.37
CA HIS A 113 4.44 -0.12 -5.41
C HIS A 113 4.81 -1.32 -6.30
N GLY A 114 3.83 -2.16 -6.61
CA GLY A 114 3.86 -3.04 -7.76
C GLY A 114 5.01 -4.06 -7.78
N ALA A 115 5.77 -4.12 -8.89
CA ALA A 115 6.77 -5.16 -9.09
C ALA A 115 7.93 -5.07 -8.10
N ILE A 116 8.36 -3.89 -7.66
CA ILE A 116 9.46 -3.77 -6.68
C ILE A 116 9.05 -4.35 -5.32
N SER A 117 7.79 -4.14 -4.90
CA SER A 117 7.24 -4.74 -3.69
C SER A 117 7.16 -6.26 -3.81
N ASN A 118 6.63 -6.78 -4.93
CA ASN A 118 6.52 -8.22 -5.17
C ASN A 118 7.89 -8.91 -5.17
N VAL A 119 8.90 -8.32 -5.81
CA VAL A 119 10.29 -8.84 -5.80
C VAL A 119 10.82 -8.82 -4.37
N ALA A 120 10.65 -7.73 -3.66
CA ALA A 120 11.14 -7.58 -2.28
C ALA A 120 10.46 -8.52 -1.28
N CYS A 121 9.26 -9.03 -1.57
CA CYS A 121 8.63 -10.05 -0.73
C CYS A 121 9.44 -11.34 -0.65
N GLU A 122 10.25 -11.66 -1.68
CA GLU A 122 10.97 -12.91 -1.84
C GLU A 122 12.51 -12.71 -1.94
N ASP A 123 12.99 -11.50 -2.22
CA ASP A 123 14.40 -11.15 -2.42
C ASP A 123 14.95 -10.27 -1.29
N ASP A 124 15.91 -10.81 -0.53
CA ASP A 124 16.53 -10.14 0.60
C ASP A 124 17.26 -8.84 0.23
N MET A 125 17.94 -8.82 -0.93
CA MET A 125 18.69 -7.65 -1.38
C MET A 125 17.75 -6.49 -1.67
N THR A 126 16.70 -6.74 -2.44
CA THR A 126 15.70 -5.72 -2.77
C THR A 126 14.95 -5.24 -1.53
N ALA A 127 14.55 -6.14 -0.63
CA ALA A 127 13.89 -5.78 0.62
C ALA A 127 14.74 -4.86 1.50
N LYS A 128 16.02 -5.23 1.71
CA LYS A 128 16.98 -4.42 2.48
C LYS A 128 17.24 -3.06 1.82
N ALA A 129 17.38 -3.02 0.50
CA ALA A 129 17.60 -1.77 -0.22
C ALA A 129 16.40 -0.80 -0.07
N ILE A 130 15.15 -1.32 -0.12
CA ILE A 130 13.97 -0.50 0.14
C ILE A 130 14.01 0.05 1.56
N ALA A 131 14.21 -0.80 2.58
CA ALA A 131 14.27 -0.37 3.98
C ALA A 131 15.38 0.65 4.25
N ASN A 132 16.58 0.45 3.67
CA ASN A 132 17.69 1.39 3.76
C ASN A 132 17.36 2.75 3.10
N GLY A 133 16.73 2.73 1.92
CA GLY A 133 16.32 3.95 1.24
C GLY A 133 15.29 4.75 2.05
N ILE A 134 14.33 4.08 2.70
CA ILE A 134 13.37 4.72 3.61
C ILE A 134 14.10 5.33 4.81
N LYS A 135 14.94 4.53 5.49
CA LYS A 135 15.68 4.95 6.68
C LYS A 135 16.61 6.12 6.41
N ALA A 136 17.26 6.16 5.23
CA ALA A 136 18.16 7.24 4.84
C ALA A 136 17.44 8.58 4.68
N VAL A 137 16.15 8.57 4.34
CA VAL A 137 15.34 9.79 4.22
C VAL A 137 14.81 10.23 5.59
N ASP A 138 14.12 9.33 6.28
CA ASP A 138 13.62 9.59 7.64
C ASP A 138 13.35 8.25 8.36
N PRO A 139 14.10 7.95 9.43
CA PRO A 139 13.94 6.72 10.20
C PRO A 139 12.61 6.62 10.96
N ASN A 140 11.81 7.69 11.02
CA ASN A 140 10.50 7.70 11.66
C ASN A 140 9.35 7.37 10.69
N LEU A 141 9.61 7.30 9.38
CA LEU A 141 8.60 6.88 8.41
C LEU A 141 8.16 5.45 8.67
N ILE A 142 6.85 5.25 8.74
CA ILE A 142 6.28 3.94 8.94
C ILE A 142 6.40 3.12 7.64
N PHE A 143 7.04 1.97 7.71
CA PHE A 143 7.14 1.08 6.57
C PHE A 143 5.91 0.17 6.51
N VAL A 144 5.08 0.33 5.49
CA VAL A 144 3.94 -0.55 5.22
C VAL A 144 4.46 -1.78 4.48
N VAL A 145 4.35 -2.94 5.10
CA VAL A 145 4.92 -4.19 4.60
C VAL A 145 3.85 -5.25 4.37
N LEU A 146 3.98 -6.03 3.31
CA LEU A 146 3.15 -7.24 3.17
C LEU A 146 3.51 -8.21 4.30
N ALA A 147 2.50 -8.65 5.03
CA ALA A 147 2.69 -9.59 6.13
C ALA A 147 3.37 -10.88 5.64
N ASN A 148 4.19 -11.50 6.50
CA ASN A 148 4.92 -12.74 6.22
C ASN A 148 5.89 -12.69 5.03
N SER A 149 6.42 -11.51 4.68
CA SER A 149 7.38 -11.33 3.58
C SER A 149 8.78 -10.95 4.06
N LYS A 150 9.76 -10.96 3.15
CA LYS A 150 11.13 -10.46 3.42
C LYS A 150 11.18 -8.98 3.78
N LEU A 151 10.16 -8.20 3.39
CA LEU A 151 10.03 -6.79 3.78
C LEU A 151 9.94 -6.64 5.30
N VAL A 152 9.27 -7.56 6.00
CA VAL A 152 9.20 -7.56 7.47
C VAL A 152 10.58 -7.68 8.08
N GLN A 153 11.36 -8.69 7.64
CA GLN A 153 12.73 -8.92 8.13
C GLN A 153 13.66 -7.73 7.84
N ALA A 154 13.51 -7.11 6.66
CA ALA A 154 14.28 -5.93 6.29
C ALA A 154 13.94 -4.70 7.15
N GLY A 155 12.65 -4.48 7.42
CA GLY A 155 12.19 -3.40 8.29
C GLY A 155 12.67 -3.56 9.73
N GLU A 156 12.62 -4.79 10.28
CA GLU A 156 13.18 -5.13 11.60
C GLU A 156 14.68 -4.86 11.66
N ALA A 157 15.44 -5.34 10.68
CA ALA A 157 16.89 -5.13 10.61
C ALA A 157 17.28 -3.64 10.49
N ALA A 158 16.44 -2.85 9.82
CA ALA A 158 16.62 -1.41 9.71
C ALA A 158 16.14 -0.61 10.94
N ASN A 159 15.45 -1.25 11.89
CA ASN A 159 14.75 -0.62 13.02
C ASN A 159 13.73 0.44 12.56
N LEU A 160 12.99 0.17 11.49
CA LEU A 160 11.90 1.02 11.04
C LEU A 160 10.61 0.70 11.79
N PRO A 161 9.79 1.72 12.13
CA PRO A 161 8.42 1.45 12.56
C PRO A 161 7.65 0.79 11.41
N MET A 162 6.86 -0.26 11.68
CA MET A 162 6.17 -1.02 10.65
C MET A 162 4.69 -1.24 10.94
N VAL A 163 3.91 -1.35 9.87
CA VAL A 163 2.55 -1.87 9.88
C VAL A 163 2.40 -2.94 8.81
N HIS A 164 1.62 -3.97 9.11
CA HIS A 164 1.44 -5.13 8.26
C HIS A 164 0.16 -4.98 7.43
N GLU A 165 0.34 -5.07 6.12
CA GLU A 165 -0.73 -4.93 5.15
C GLU A 165 -1.27 -6.28 4.70
N VAL A 166 -2.59 -6.33 4.50
CA VAL A 166 -3.27 -7.34 3.69
C VAL A 166 -4.11 -6.65 2.61
N PHE A 167 -4.47 -7.39 1.57
CA PHE A 167 -5.23 -6.87 0.43
C PHE A 167 -6.66 -7.39 0.42
N ALA A 168 -7.63 -6.51 0.30
CA ALA A 168 -9.04 -6.84 0.24
C ALA A 168 -9.38 -7.70 -1.00
N ASP A 169 -8.86 -7.31 -2.16
CA ASP A 169 -9.22 -7.79 -3.49
C ASP A 169 -8.19 -8.74 -4.12
N ARG A 170 -7.16 -9.19 -3.38
CA ARG A 170 -6.11 -10.08 -3.91
C ARG A 170 -6.20 -11.48 -3.32
N ALA A 171 -6.03 -12.48 -4.19
CA ALA A 171 -5.89 -13.86 -3.77
C ALA A 171 -4.48 -14.15 -3.23
N TYR A 172 -4.37 -15.15 -2.35
CA TYR A 172 -3.12 -15.55 -1.70
C TYR A 172 -2.74 -16.99 -2.05
N GLU A 173 -1.44 -17.23 -2.24
CA GLU A 173 -0.84 -18.57 -2.32
C GLU A 173 -0.70 -19.17 -0.91
N ASP A 174 -0.41 -20.47 -0.80
CA ASP A 174 -0.29 -21.20 0.48
C ASP A 174 0.86 -20.76 1.39
N ASN A 175 1.82 -20.04 0.84
CA ASN A 175 2.92 -19.42 1.58
C ASN A 175 2.61 -18.00 2.08
N GLY A 176 1.42 -17.46 1.75
CA GLY A 176 1.01 -16.10 2.11
C GLY A 176 1.43 -15.01 1.12
N SER A 177 2.11 -15.36 0.02
CA SER A 177 2.37 -14.42 -1.06
C SER A 177 1.13 -14.18 -1.91
N LEU A 178 1.10 -13.05 -2.64
CA LEU A 178 -0.01 -12.75 -3.53
C LEU A 178 0.06 -13.60 -4.80
N VAL A 179 -1.09 -14.12 -5.22
CA VAL A 179 -1.21 -14.79 -6.53
C VAL A 179 -0.85 -13.81 -7.64
N SER A 180 -0.03 -14.25 -8.58
CA SER A 180 0.37 -13.42 -9.73
C SER A 180 -0.85 -12.92 -10.49
N ARG A 181 -0.93 -11.62 -10.77
CA ARG A 181 -2.03 -11.00 -11.55
C ARG A 181 -2.22 -11.62 -12.95
N LYS A 182 -1.23 -12.39 -13.44
CA LYS A 182 -1.32 -13.14 -14.71
C LYS A 182 -2.17 -14.41 -14.60
N LYS A 183 -2.47 -14.88 -13.39
CA LYS A 183 -3.30 -16.07 -13.16
C LYS A 183 -4.78 -15.66 -13.03
N PRO A 184 -5.70 -16.43 -13.60
CA PRO A 184 -7.14 -16.25 -13.36
C PRO A 184 -7.45 -16.29 -11.86
N GLY A 185 -8.39 -15.46 -11.40
CA GLY A 185 -8.79 -15.40 -9.99
C GLY A 185 -7.80 -14.72 -9.03
N ALA A 186 -6.69 -14.14 -9.55
CA ALA A 186 -5.72 -13.41 -8.72
C ALA A 186 -6.29 -12.11 -8.13
N VAL A 187 -7.28 -11.51 -8.79
CA VAL A 187 -8.00 -10.31 -8.34
C VAL A 187 -9.48 -10.67 -8.20
N LEU A 188 -10.07 -10.31 -7.08
CA LEU A 188 -11.48 -10.48 -6.77
C LEU A 188 -12.25 -9.23 -7.19
N HIS A 189 -13.51 -9.40 -7.61
CA HIS A 189 -14.33 -8.31 -8.12
C HIS A 189 -15.71 -8.22 -7.45
N ASP A 190 -16.17 -9.26 -6.77
CA ASP A 190 -17.44 -9.24 -6.06
C ASP A 190 -17.33 -8.46 -4.76
N ALA A 191 -18.01 -7.32 -4.69
CA ALA A 191 -17.92 -6.41 -3.55
C ALA A 191 -18.40 -7.04 -2.23
N LYS A 192 -19.41 -7.94 -2.29
CA LYS A 192 -19.92 -8.61 -1.10
C LYS A 192 -18.91 -9.65 -0.59
N GLU A 193 -18.38 -10.47 -1.49
CA GLU A 193 -17.35 -11.46 -1.16
C GLU A 193 -16.11 -10.77 -0.53
N ILE A 194 -15.65 -9.67 -1.13
CA ILE A 194 -14.52 -8.89 -0.64
C ILE A 194 -14.83 -8.33 0.76
N ALA A 195 -16.01 -7.77 0.99
CA ALA A 195 -16.40 -7.21 2.28
C ALA A 195 -16.44 -8.29 3.38
N ASP A 196 -17.08 -9.43 3.12
CA ASP A 196 -17.18 -10.56 4.05
C ASP A 196 -15.78 -11.14 4.37
N ARG A 197 -14.91 -11.18 3.37
CA ARG A 197 -13.53 -11.63 3.49
C ARG A 197 -12.68 -10.69 4.36
N VAL A 198 -12.80 -9.38 4.18
CA VAL A 198 -12.07 -8.39 4.97
C VAL A 198 -12.44 -8.47 6.46
N VAL A 199 -13.73 -8.61 6.77
CA VAL A 199 -14.18 -8.81 8.16
C VAL A 199 -13.49 -10.01 8.78
N ARG A 200 -13.44 -11.16 8.09
CA ARG A 200 -12.75 -12.37 8.56
C ARG A 200 -11.25 -12.15 8.74
N MET A 201 -10.59 -11.48 7.78
CA MET A 201 -9.15 -11.17 7.89
C MET A 201 -8.83 -10.40 9.17
N VAL A 202 -9.66 -9.42 9.49
CA VAL A 202 -9.46 -8.58 10.68
C VAL A 202 -9.80 -9.33 11.97
N GLN A 203 -10.90 -10.09 12.00
CA GLN A 203 -11.34 -10.82 13.20
C GLN A 203 -10.43 -12.01 13.51
N ASP A 204 -10.04 -12.77 12.48
CA ASP A 204 -9.27 -14.00 12.65
C ASP A 204 -7.75 -13.77 12.66
N GLY A 205 -7.28 -12.58 12.24
CA GLY A 205 -5.86 -12.33 12.00
C GLY A 205 -5.28 -13.35 11.00
N ALA A 206 -6.01 -13.61 9.91
CA ALA A 206 -5.66 -14.65 8.96
C ALA A 206 -6.24 -14.37 7.56
N VAL A 207 -5.58 -14.89 6.53
CA VAL A 207 -6.10 -14.95 5.17
C VAL A 207 -6.36 -16.40 4.77
N VAL A 208 -7.21 -16.60 3.76
CA VAL A 208 -7.44 -17.91 3.17
C VAL A 208 -6.81 -17.93 1.79
N SER A 209 -5.95 -18.93 1.52
CA SER A 209 -5.31 -19.12 0.22
C SER A 209 -6.27 -19.67 -0.83
N VAL A 210 -5.81 -19.70 -2.08
CA VAL A 210 -6.58 -20.28 -3.21
C VAL A 210 -6.87 -21.77 -3.05
N THR A 211 -6.12 -22.50 -2.20
CA THR A 211 -6.39 -23.92 -1.89
C THR A 211 -7.29 -24.10 -0.68
N GLY A 212 -7.70 -23.01 0.01
CA GLY A 212 -8.50 -23.04 1.23
C GLY A 212 -7.67 -23.12 2.52
N LYS A 213 -6.32 -23.05 2.45
CA LYS A 213 -5.46 -23.05 3.63
C LYS A 213 -5.59 -21.73 4.39
N VAL A 214 -5.80 -21.81 5.71
CA VAL A 214 -5.80 -20.65 6.60
C VAL A 214 -4.37 -20.29 6.99
N ILE A 215 -3.98 -19.05 6.73
CA ILE A 215 -2.63 -18.53 6.99
C ILE A 215 -2.74 -17.39 7.98
N LYS A 216 -2.15 -17.55 9.16
CA LYS A 216 -2.09 -16.48 10.16
C LYS A 216 -1.26 -15.31 9.63
N MET A 217 -1.85 -14.12 9.66
CA MET A 217 -1.22 -12.87 9.22
C MET A 217 -1.59 -11.74 10.15
N ARG A 218 -0.58 -11.04 10.66
CA ARG A 218 -0.82 -9.76 11.34
C ARG A 218 -1.44 -8.79 10.35
N THR A 219 -2.52 -8.13 10.74
CA THR A 219 -3.27 -7.18 9.90
C THR A 219 -3.42 -5.88 10.67
N ASP A 220 -2.65 -4.86 10.27
CA ASP A 220 -2.72 -3.50 10.81
C ASP A 220 -3.45 -2.57 9.84
N THR A 221 -3.40 -2.86 8.54
CA THR A 221 -4.05 -2.10 7.47
C THR A 221 -4.56 -3.03 6.35
N VAL A 222 -5.67 -2.66 5.74
CA VAL A 222 -6.23 -3.35 4.58
C VAL A 222 -6.19 -2.43 3.37
N CYS A 223 -5.53 -2.87 2.31
CA CYS A 223 -5.48 -2.14 1.03
C CYS A 223 -6.71 -2.43 0.18
N ILE A 224 -7.27 -1.36 -0.38
CA ILE A 224 -8.30 -1.39 -1.42
C ILE A 224 -7.71 -0.67 -2.63
N HIS A 225 -7.52 -1.37 -3.74
CA HIS A 225 -6.95 -0.78 -4.95
C HIS A 225 -7.91 0.22 -5.59
N GLY A 226 -7.45 1.44 -5.83
CA GLY A 226 -8.22 2.51 -6.46
C GLY A 226 -8.37 2.36 -7.98
N ASP A 227 -7.45 1.62 -8.61
CA ASP A 227 -7.43 1.35 -10.06
C ASP A 227 -8.33 0.18 -10.49
N THR A 228 -8.97 -0.51 -9.55
CA THR A 228 -9.89 -1.62 -9.84
C THR A 228 -11.28 -1.08 -10.24
N PRO A 229 -11.90 -1.55 -11.33
CA PRO A 229 -13.29 -1.22 -11.63
C PRO A 229 -14.22 -1.52 -10.45
N GLY A 230 -15.03 -0.54 -10.05
CA GLY A 230 -15.91 -0.68 -8.88
C GLY A 230 -15.24 -0.45 -7.52
N ALA A 231 -13.99 0.04 -7.48
CA ALA A 231 -13.23 0.30 -6.25
C ALA A 231 -14.02 1.08 -5.18
N VAL A 232 -14.79 2.08 -5.58
CA VAL A 232 -15.62 2.89 -4.67
C VAL A 232 -16.74 2.07 -4.03
N GLU A 233 -17.40 1.19 -4.79
CA GLU A 233 -18.44 0.30 -4.27
C GLU A 233 -17.84 -0.74 -3.32
N ILE A 234 -16.71 -1.33 -3.70
CA ILE A 234 -15.95 -2.26 -2.85
C ILE A 234 -15.60 -1.57 -1.53
N GLY A 235 -15.02 -0.36 -1.59
CA GLY A 235 -14.63 0.40 -0.39
C GLY A 235 -15.81 0.72 0.52
N ARG A 236 -16.95 1.13 -0.04
CA ARG A 236 -18.20 1.36 0.73
C ARG A 236 -18.71 0.08 1.38
N GLY A 237 -18.72 -1.02 0.63
CA GLY A 237 -19.12 -2.34 1.13
C GLY A 237 -18.23 -2.80 2.28
N VAL A 238 -16.91 -2.69 2.13
CA VAL A 238 -15.94 -3.03 3.18
C VAL A 238 -16.15 -2.19 4.44
N ARG A 239 -16.26 -0.86 4.31
CA ARG A 239 -16.52 0.02 5.49
C ARG A 239 -17.82 -0.33 6.21
N GLN A 240 -18.88 -0.59 5.45
CA GLN A 240 -20.17 -0.95 6.04
C GLN A 240 -20.12 -2.30 6.75
N ALA A 241 -19.46 -3.30 6.14
CA ALA A 241 -19.30 -4.63 6.75
C ALA A 241 -18.46 -4.58 8.04
N LEU A 242 -17.35 -3.83 8.05
CA LEU A 242 -16.53 -3.61 9.24
C LEU A 242 -17.34 -2.95 10.37
N LYS A 243 -18.10 -1.89 10.04
CA LYS A 243 -19.00 -1.22 11.01
C LYS A 243 -20.03 -2.18 11.58
N ASN A 244 -20.67 -2.99 10.75
CA ASN A 244 -21.66 -3.98 11.16
C ASN A 244 -21.06 -5.07 12.06
N ALA A 245 -19.77 -5.38 11.87
CA ALA A 245 -19.01 -6.32 12.69
C ALA A 245 -18.43 -5.71 13.98
N GLY A 246 -18.72 -4.43 14.28
CA GLY A 246 -18.21 -3.72 15.47
C GLY A 246 -16.71 -3.41 15.39
N ILE A 247 -16.16 -3.29 14.17
CA ILE A 247 -14.76 -2.93 13.93
C ILE A 247 -14.69 -1.46 13.50
N ASP A 248 -13.96 -0.64 14.27
CA ASP A 248 -13.76 0.77 13.94
C ASP A 248 -12.70 0.95 12.85
N VAL A 249 -12.99 1.82 11.89
CA VAL A 249 -12.02 2.20 10.85
C VAL A 249 -11.32 3.48 11.29
N ALA A 250 -10.01 3.36 11.56
CA ALA A 250 -9.17 4.46 12.06
C ALA A 250 -7.73 4.32 11.52
N PRO A 251 -6.97 5.42 11.38
CA PRO A 251 -5.58 5.35 10.97
C PRO A 251 -4.77 4.39 11.82
N PHE A 252 -3.85 3.65 11.20
CA PHE A 252 -2.99 2.73 11.91
C PHE A 252 -2.13 3.45 12.97
N LYS A 253 -1.89 2.74 14.07
CA LYS A 253 -0.97 3.18 15.12
C LYS A 253 0.18 2.20 15.17
N VAL A 254 1.41 2.72 15.10
CA VAL A 254 2.59 1.90 15.36
C VAL A 254 2.57 1.52 16.83
N LYS A 255 2.57 0.23 17.11
CA LYS A 255 2.80 -0.23 18.50
C LYS A 255 4.28 0.05 18.79
N PRO A 256 4.60 0.63 19.96
CA PRO A 256 6.01 0.70 20.38
C PRO A 256 6.61 -0.70 20.33
N ALA A 257 7.86 -0.78 19.86
CA ALA A 257 8.61 -2.03 19.85
C ALA A 257 8.83 -2.56 21.29
#